data_117ba29dd2c8257253172eb983af515d
#
_entry.id   117ba29dd2c8257253172eb983af515d
#
_cell.length_a   1.000
_cell.length_b   1.000
_cell.length_c   1.000
_cell.angle_alpha   90.00
_cell.angle_beta   90.00
_cell.angle_gamma   90.00
#
_symmetry.space_group_name_H-M   'P 1'
#
loop_
_entity.id
_entity.type
_entity.pdbx_description
1 polymer ?
#
loop_
_entity_poly.entity_id
_entity_poly.type
_entity_poly.pdbx_seq_one_letter_code
_entity_poly.pdbx_strand_id
1 'polypeptide(L)'
;DRSSAASDVYKRQILESELPTVNTKEVSTIKNGTAWVGGEVLAEGASPVTEAGVCWGTSPSPAFGNCEGAVALSSGTQAFTGTIKELRGGTSYYLRAYAKNKNGIAYGEEVRFQTPDIFGVGARFEGAFRIPGSTSFCTLANSTGFLLGGDTGREYTDEFWGYMTSKKEWLPLRSQPEKLSGQACFSIGFGLWTFGGLDNTGKICDSLYVYSTSDNSWSAVQTDQQRPKGMYRAACCRMEDQAFLIGGRRGNELIDEVWTYEPSAFVWSKKSNFPIKQYGGISVVIGDRIYAGLGIINKADPSLEYTTQFWSTDKNAVAWEKEASFPGRMLLCAIAYDNYVYGVDGDGYIWRYDPDSQNWSQKSQLPAANRSVHCMYVLDNYIYIGLGNASNSLISYDPTWDN
;
A
#
# COMPACT_ATOMS: atom_id res chain seq x y z
N ASP A 1 61.98 -35.30 8.76
CA ASP A 1 61.04 -34.17 8.95
C ASP A 1 60.67 -33.36 7.67
N ARG A 2 61.43 -33.51 6.62
CA ARG A 2 61.10 -32.90 5.31
C ARG A 2 60.12 -33.71 4.45
N SER A 3 59.93 -35.01 4.77
CA SER A 3 58.99 -35.89 4.03
C SER A 3 57.54 -35.73 4.44
N SER A 4 57.29 -35.32 5.71
CA SER A 4 55.93 -35.15 6.21
C SER A 4 55.28 -33.87 5.69
N ALA A 5 56.02 -32.75 5.62
CA ALA A 5 55.54 -31.48 5.09
C ALA A 5 55.19 -31.54 3.60
N ALA A 6 56.04 -32.24 2.79
CA ALA A 6 55.78 -32.44 1.36
C ALA A 6 54.57 -33.36 1.14
N SER A 7 54.38 -34.39 2.00
CA SER A 7 53.20 -35.25 1.97
C SER A 7 51.93 -34.52 2.36
N ASP A 8 51.98 -33.59 3.33
CA ASP A 8 50.82 -32.79 3.74
C ASP A 8 50.42 -31.71 2.73
N VAL A 9 51.43 -31.08 2.06
CA VAL A 9 51.18 -30.16 0.96
C VAL A 9 50.61 -30.91 -0.25
N TYR A 10 51.09 -32.10 -0.55
CA TYR A 10 50.59 -32.93 -1.65
C TYR A 10 49.18 -33.47 -1.34
N LYS A 11 48.91 -33.87 -0.11
CA LYS A 11 47.55 -34.23 0.34
C LYS A 11 46.58 -33.06 0.31
N ARG A 12 46.99 -31.83 0.69
CA ARG A 12 46.15 -30.65 0.58
C ARG A 12 45.90 -30.28 -0.90
N GLN A 13 46.89 -30.36 -1.79
CA GLN A 13 46.68 -30.13 -3.19
C GLN A 13 45.76 -31.15 -3.86
N ILE A 14 45.85 -32.43 -3.47
CA ILE A 14 44.99 -33.49 -3.96
C ILE A 14 43.53 -33.26 -3.44
N LEU A 15 43.35 -32.85 -2.16
CA LEU A 15 42.04 -32.53 -1.60
C LEU A 15 41.37 -31.31 -2.26
N GLU A 16 42.15 -30.26 -2.59
CA GLU A 16 41.64 -29.12 -3.30
C GLU A 16 41.27 -29.44 -4.76
N SER A 17 41.92 -30.42 -5.39
CA SER A 17 41.56 -30.87 -6.75
C SER A 17 40.39 -31.86 -6.80
N GLU A 18 39.94 -32.40 -5.67
CA GLU A 18 38.82 -33.34 -5.62
C GLU A 18 37.43 -32.66 -5.66
N LEU A 19 37.34 -31.46 -5.13
CA LEU A 19 36.11 -30.68 -5.13
C LEU A 19 35.96 -29.82 -6.41
N PRO A 20 34.75 -29.47 -6.78
CA PRO A 20 34.51 -28.50 -7.87
C PRO A 20 35.12 -27.13 -7.58
N THR A 21 35.37 -26.36 -8.64
CA THR A 21 35.64 -24.93 -8.53
C THR A 21 34.44 -24.17 -9.07
N VAL A 22 33.89 -23.27 -8.26
CA VAL A 22 32.69 -22.50 -8.60
C VAL A 22 32.86 -21.03 -8.27
N ASN A 23 32.35 -20.16 -9.14
CA ASN A 23 32.32 -18.72 -8.96
C ASN A 23 30.89 -18.23 -8.72
N THR A 24 30.71 -17.29 -7.79
CA THR A 24 29.44 -16.62 -7.54
C THR A 24 29.33 -15.38 -8.42
N LYS A 25 28.21 -15.20 -9.12
CA LYS A 25 27.93 -13.99 -9.88
C LYS A 25 27.27 -12.94 -8.99
N GLU A 26 27.44 -11.67 -9.35
CA GLU A 26 26.77 -10.54 -8.73
C GLU A 26 25.23 -10.70 -8.81
N VAL A 27 24.56 -10.26 -7.75
CA VAL A 27 23.11 -10.26 -7.69
C VAL A 27 22.56 -9.09 -8.52
N SER A 28 21.52 -9.34 -9.28
CA SER A 28 20.86 -8.32 -10.10
C SER A 28 19.34 -8.41 -10.00
N THR A 29 18.64 -7.37 -10.47
CA THR A 29 17.17 -7.34 -10.56
C THR A 29 16.50 -7.71 -9.22
N ILE A 30 16.80 -6.95 -8.17
CA ILE A 30 16.20 -7.12 -6.85
C ILE A 30 14.84 -6.42 -6.85
N LYS A 31 13.73 -7.17 -6.83
CA LYS A 31 12.36 -6.63 -6.85
C LYS A 31 11.32 -7.65 -6.36
N ASN A 32 10.23 -7.15 -5.78
CA ASN A 32 9.04 -7.95 -5.44
C ASN A 32 9.37 -9.20 -4.62
N GLY A 33 10.19 -9.05 -3.57
CA GLY A 33 10.61 -10.18 -2.73
C GLY A 33 11.51 -11.20 -3.43
N THR A 34 12.08 -10.85 -4.59
CA THR A 34 12.94 -11.74 -5.39
C THR A 34 14.26 -11.09 -5.77
N ALA A 35 15.25 -11.91 -6.11
CA ALA A 35 16.51 -11.45 -6.71
C ALA A 35 16.98 -12.43 -7.80
N TRP A 36 17.58 -11.89 -8.87
CA TRP A 36 18.22 -12.67 -9.91
C TRP A 36 19.66 -12.96 -9.52
N VAL A 37 20.00 -14.25 -9.47
CA VAL A 37 21.24 -14.78 -8.93
C VAL A 37 21.88 -15.75 -9.89
N GLY A 38 23.16 -16.09 -9.68
CA GLY A 38 23.81 -17.09 -10.50
C GLY A 38 25.22 -17.45 -10.05
N GLY A 39 25.84 -18.32 -10.80
CA GLY A 39 27.20 -18.78 -10.64
C GLY A 39 27.73 -19.40 -11.92
N GLU A 40 28.93 -19.91 -11.82
CA GLU A 40 29.59 -20.65 -12.90
C GLU A 40 30.51 -21.73 -12.30
N VAL A 41 30.31 -22.95 -12.77
CA VAL A 41 31.23 -24.05 -12.42
C VAL A 41 32.42 -24.00 -13.37
N LEU A 42 33.57 -23.69 -12.84
CA LEU A 42 34.84 -23.54 -13.59
C LEU A 42 35.55 -24.88 -13.82
N ALA A 43 35.41 -25.81 -12.86
CA ALA A 43 35.99 -27.15 -12.93
C ALA A 43 35.16 -28.14 -12.08
N GLU A 44 35.07 -29.40 -12.51
CA GLU A 44 34.32 -30.45 -11.82
C GLU A 44 35.06 -31.07 -10.66
N GLY A 45 36.38 -30.91 -10.57
CA GLY A 45 37.25 -31.65 -9.65
C GLY A 45 37.44 -33.10 -10.11
N ALA A 46 37.61 -34.01 -9.17
CA ALA A 46 37.90 -35.43 -9.44
C ALA A 46 36.70 -36.24 -9.94
N SER A 47 35.52 -35.66 -10.05
CA SER A 47 34.32 -36.30 -10.54
C SER A 47 33.30 -35.30 -11.06
N PRO A 48 32.38 -35.74 -11.97
CA PRO A 48 31.38 -34.87 -12.53
C PRO A 48 30.54 -34.14 -11.48
N VAL A 49 30.21 -32.86 -11.76
CA VAL A 49 29.29 -32.08 -10.94
C VAL A 49 27.88 -32.57 -11.17
N THR A 50 27.24 -33.05 -10.11
CA THR A 50 25.88 -33.57 -10.12
C THR A 50 24.83 -32.49 -9.85
N GLU A 51 25.21 -31.42 -9.15
CA GLU A 51 24.32 -30.33 -8.77
C GLU A 51 25.11 -29.04 -8.59
N ALA A 52 24.59 -27.94 -9.11
CA ALA A 52 25.10 -26.59 -8.89
C ALA A 52 23.94 -25.62 -8.69
N GLY A 53 24.15 -24.60 -7.87
CA GLY A 53 23.12 -23.62 -7.56
C GLY A 53 23.64 -22.53 -6.64
N VAL A 54 22.73 -21.92 -5.89
CA VAL A 54 23.05 -20.88 -4.92
C VAL A 54 22.43 -21.19 -3.56
N CYS A 55 23.10 -20.76 -2.49
CA CYS A 55 22.54 -20.69 -1.15
C CYS A 55 22.68 -19.28 -0.59
N TRP A 56 21.71 -18.89 0.23
CA TRP A 56 21.65 -17.53 0.78
C TRP A 56 21.14 -17.54 2.22
N GLY A 57 21.38 -16.43 2.92
CA GLY A 57 20.88 -16.19 4.27
C GLY A 57 21.28 -14.82 4.78
N THR A 58 20.83 -14.46 5.96
CA THR A 58 21.13 -13.18 6.62
C THR A 58 22.43 -13.19 7.43
N SER A 59 23.08 -14.36 7.54
CA SER A 59 24.40 -14.51 8.17
C SER A 59 25.50 -14.69 7.13
N PRO A 60 26.71 -14.18 7.38
CA PRO A 60 27.85 -14.37 6.49
C PRO A 60 28.17 -15.84 6.24
N SER A 61 28.81 -16.11 5.10
CA SER A 61 29.24 -17.45 4.66
C SER A 61 28.14 -18.52 4.63
N PRO A 62 27.02 -18.24 3.90
CA PRO A 62 25.95 -19.22 3.79
C PRO A 62 26.46 -20.53 3.17
N ALA A 63 26.06 -21.65 3.77
CA ALA A 63 26.38 -23.00 3.33
C ALA A 63 25.25 -23.95 3.74
N PHE A 64 25.21 -25.15 3.18
CA PHE A 64 24.25 -26.15 3.64
C PHE A 64 24.40 -26.40 5.15
N GLY A 65 23.29 -26.32 5.88
CA GLY A 65 23.22 -26.42 7.34
C GLY A 65 23.14 -25.10 8.09
N ASN A 66 23.48 -23.94 7.46
CA ASN A 66 23.33 -22.61 8.06
C ASN A 66 22.71 -21.55 7.11
N CYS A 67 22.31 -21.90 5.89
CA CYS A 67 21.62 -21.00 4.98
C CYS A 67 20.11 -20.97 5.27
N GLU A 68 19.45 -19.85 4.95
CA GLU A 68 17.99 -19.72 5.01
C GLU A 68 17.33 -20.37 3.80
N GLY A 69 18.01 -20.41 2.67
CA GLY A 69 17.53 -21.05 1.46
C GLY A 69 18.65 -21.52 0.56
N ALA A 70 18.35 -22.51 -0.26
CA ALA A 70 19.20 -23.00 -1.33
C ALA A 70 18.35 -23.43 -2.52
N VAL A 71 18.84 -23.23 -3.72
CA VAL A 71 18.19 -23.65 -4.96
C VAL A 71 19.19 -24.25 -5.92
N ALA A 72 18.87 -25.46 -6.42
CA ALA A 72 19.62 -26.09 -7.50
C ALA A 72 19.18 -25.51 -8.84
N LEU A 73 20.13 -25.10 -9.66
CA LEU A 73 19.91 -24.43 -10.95
C LEU A 73 20.53 -25.13 -12.14
N SER A 74 21.51 -26.00 -11.91
CA SER A 74 22.24 -26.66 -12.98
C SER A 74 22.93 -27.96 -12.53
N SER A 75 23.56 -28.64 -13.47
CA SER A 75 24.52 -29.73 -13.29
C SER A 75 25.62 -29.62 -14.36
N GLY A 76 26.81 -30.14 -14.08
CA GLY A 76 27.96 -30.04 -14.97
C GLY A 76 28.67 -28.68 -14.94
N THR A 77 29.64 -28.50 -15.86
CA THR A 77 30.44 -27.28 -15.98
C THR A 77 29.77 -26.27 -16.90
N GLN A 78 29.06 -25.32 -16.33
CA GLN A 78 28.45 -24.21 -17.10
C GLN A 78 28.06 -23.05 -16.17
N ALA A 79 27.83 -21.92 -16.78
CA ALA A 79 27.20 -20.80 -16.10
C ALA A 79 25.69 -21.11 -15.88
N PHE A 80 25.18 -20.72 -14.75
CA PHE A 80 23.77 -20.87 -14.39
C PHE A 80 23.23 -19.57 -13.76
N THR A 81 21.94 -19.38 -13.94
CA THR A 81 21.21 -18.25 -13.36
C THR A 81 19.82 -18.70 -12.94
N GLY A 82 19.23 -17.98 -11.99
CA GLY A 82 17.89 -18.25 -11.52
C GLY A 82 17.36 -17.17 -10.62
N THR A 83 16.17 -17.34 -10.10
CA THR A 83 15.53 -16.39 -9.19
C THR A 83 15.38 -17.02 -7.81
N ILE A 84 15.86 -16.35 -6.78
CA ILE A 84 15.51 -16.63 -5.40
C ILE A 84 14.29 -15.81 -4.99
N LYS A 85 13.49 -16.32 -4.07
CA LYS A 85 12.19 -15.77 -3.67
C LYS A 85 12.10 -15.63 -2.16
N GLU A 86 10.99 -15.00 -1.70
CA GLU A 86 10.65 -14.85 -0.28
C GLU A 86 11.69 -14.02 0.49
N LEU A 87 12.33 -13.08 -0.21
CA LEU A 87 13.24 -12.15 0.43
C LEU A 87 12.45 -11.08 1.19
N ARG A 88 12.89 -10.78 2.40
CA ARG A 88 12.32 -9.71 3.24
C ARG A 88 12.86 -8.35 2.81
N GLY A 89 12.02 -7.33 2.82
CA GLY A 89 12.44 -5.96 2.57
C GLY A 89 13.37 -5.41 3.66
N GLY A 90 14.20 -4.43 3.31
CA GLY A 90 15.13 -3.76 4.22
C GLY A 90 16.22 -4.68 4.81
N THR A 91 16.48 -5.82 4.17
CA THR A 91 17.31 -6.89 4.75
C THR A 91 18.60 -7.07 3.97
N SER A 92 19.73 -7.18 4.69
CA SER A 92 21.01 -7.57 4.09
C SER A 92 21.11 -9.09 4.01
N TYR A 93 21.44 -9.58 2.83
CA TYR A 93 21.66 -10.98 2.53
C TYR A 93 23.07 -11.23 2.06
N TYR A 94 23.52 -12.45 2.31
CA TYR A 94 24.76 -13.05 1.81
C TYR A 94 24.38 -14.21 0.90
N LEU A 95 25.09 -14.36 -0.20
CA LEU A 95 24.82 -15.36 -1.24
C LEU A 95 26.14 -16.00 -1.65
N ARG A 96 26.14 -17.31 -1.84
CA ARG A 96 27.24 -18.05 -2.45
C ARG A 96 26.72 -19.05 -3.48
N ALA A 97 27.36 -19.12 -4.62
CA ALA A 97 27.17 -20.24 -5.52
C ALA A 97 27.78 -21.50 -4.88
N TYR A 98 27.20 -22.66 -5.16
CA TYR A 98 27.76 -23.94 -4.78
C TYR A 98 27.78 -24.91 -5.96
N ALA A 99 28.69 -25.87 -5.89
CA ALA A 99 28.74 -27.02 -6.79
C ALA A 99 29.03 -28.29 -6.00
N LYS A 100 28.36 -29.39 -6.31
CA LYS A 100 28.45 -30.66 -5.63
C LYS A 100 28.87 -31.75 -6.60
N ASN A 101 29.85 -32.54 -6.19
CA ASN A 101 30.22 -33.79 -6.83
C ASN A 101 30.23 -34.93 -5.78
N LYS A 102 30.64 -36.17 -6.15
CA LYS A 102 30.66 -37.29 -5.22
C LYS A 102 31.60 -37.14 -4.03
N ASN A 103 32.59 -36.21 -4.13
CA ASN A 103 33.63 -36.00 -3.12
C ASN A 103 33.24 -34.91 -2.11
N GLY A 104 32.24 -34.05 -2.43
CA GLY A 104 31.75 -33.02 -1.52
C GLY A 104 31.14 -31.80 -2.23
N ILE A 105 31.06 -30.70 -1.47
CA ILE A 105 30.47 -29.42 -1.91
C ILE A 105 31.55 -28.36 -1.84
N ALA A 106 31.68 -27.60 -2.91
CA ALA A 106 32.47 -26.36 -2.96
C ALA A 106 31.56 -25.15 -3.03
N TYR A 107 32.05 -24.02 -2.53
CA TYR A 107 31.33 -22.75 -2.52
C TYR A 107 32.21 -21.68 -3.17
N GLY A 108 31.57 -20.81 -3.97
CA GLY A 108 32.20 -19.62 -4.55
C GLY A 108 32.41 -18.51 -3.53
N GLU A 109 32.96 -17.40 -4.00
CA GLU A 109 33.10 -16.18 -3.19
C GLU A 109 31.73 -15.69 -2.70
N GLU A 110 31.70 -15.06 -1.55
CA GLU A 110 30.49 -14.46 -0.97
C GLU A 110 30.14 -13.15 -1.67
N VAL A 111 28.88 -13.01 -2.05
CA VAL A 111 28.30 -11.77 -2.55
C VAL A 111 27.28 -11.26 -1.53
N ARG A 112 27.43 -10.01 -1.12
CA ARG A 112 26.48 -9.33 -0.23
C ARG A 112 25.56 -8.43 -1.06
N PHE A 113 24.25 -8.50 -0.78
CA PHE A 113 23.26 -7.58 -1.35
C PHE A 113 22.25 -7.14 -0.31
N GLN A 114 21.55 -6.04 -0.57
CA GLN A 114 20.51 -5.52 0.30
C GLN A 114 19.23 -5.34 -0.48
N THR A 115 18.12 -5.79 0.08
CA THR A 115 16.79 -5.54 -0.45
C THR A 115 16.34 -4.12 -0.09
N PRO A 116 15.50 -3.47 -0.94
CA PRO A 116 14.91 -2.18 -0.63
C PRO A 116 14.12 -2.19 0.69
N ASP A 117 14.07 -1.05 1.34
CA ASP A 117 13.25 -0.86 2.53
C ASP A 117 11.77 -0.92 2.18
N ILE A 118 10.96 -1.53 3.07
CA ILE A 118 9.49 -1.57 2.94
C ILE A 118 8.91 -0.15 3.04
N PHE A 119 9.50 0.69 3.89
CA PHE A 119 9.08 2.06 4.10
C PHE A 119 10.15 3.06 3.64
N GLY A 120 9.74 4.00 2.82
CA GLY A 120 10.55 5.14 2.41
C GLY A 120 10.03 6.44 3.02
N VAL A 121 10.80 7.51 2.87
CA VAL A 121 10.46 8.84 3.38
C VAL A 121 9.78 9.64 2.28
N GLY A 122 8.59 10.18 2.58
CA GLY A 122 7.91 11.19 1.79
C GLY A 122 8.24 12.61 2.28
N ALA A 123 7.29 13.54 2.13
CA ALA A 123 7.46 14.92 2.54
C ALA A 123 6.76 15.24 3.85
N ARG A 124 7.34 16.17 4.59
CA ARG A 124 6.68 16.79 5.74
C ARG A 124 5.58 17.73 5.26
N PHE A 125 4.42 17.65 5.91
CA PHE A 125 3.28 18.54 5.69
C PHE A 125 3.30 19.70 6.70
N GLU A 126 3.03 20.90 6.25
CA GLU A 126 3.05 22.11 7.08
C GLU A 126 1.68 22.80 7.21
N GLY A 127 0.61 22.17 6.71
CA GLY A 127 -0.75 22.69 6.83
C GLY A 127 -1.30 22.67 8.26
N ALA A 128 -2.48 23.27 8.42
CA ALA A 128 -3.04 23.60 9.73
C ALA A 128 -3.88 22.50 10.39
N PHE A 129 -4.41 21.52 9.65
CA PHE A 129 -5.29 20.53 10.26
C PHE A 129 -4.56 19.64 11.30
N ARG A 130 -5.31 19.15 12.29
CA ARG A 130 -4.76 18.41 13.44
C ARG A 130 -5.55 17.16 13.81
N ILE A 131 -6.83 17.03 13.42
CA ILE A 131 -7.71 15.96 13.88
C ILE A 131 -7.88 14.88 12.81
N PRO A 132 -7.59 13.59 13.13
CA PRO A 132 -7.78 12.46 12.24
C PRO A 132 -9.21 12.30 11.72
N GLY A 133 -9.35 11.90 10.47
CA GLY A 133 -10.64 11.63 9.83
C GLY A 133 -11.49 12.87 9.56
N SER A 134 -10.94 14.07 9.75
CA SER A 134 -11.63 15.34 9.47
C SER A 134 -11.31 15.91 8.10
N THR A 135 -10.15 15.58 7.54
CA THR A 135 -9.73 15.98 6.19
C THR A 135 -10.28 15.03 5.13
N SER A 136 -10.44 15.55 3.94
CA SER A 136 -10.77 14.77 2.77
C SER A 136 -9.54 14.62 1.86
N PHE A 137 -9.40 13.45 1.25
CA PHE A 137 -8.26 13.17 0.39
C PHE A 137 -8.68 12.37 -0.84
N CYS A 138 -8.00 12.60 -1.95
CA CYS A 138 -8.15 11.80 -3.16
C CYS A 138 -6.90 11.93 -4.04
N THR A 139 -6.83 11.14 -5.11
CA THR A 139 -5.75 11.20 -6.10
C THR A 139 -6.26 11.58 -7.46
N LEU A 140 -5.42 12.22 -8.26
CA LEU A 140 -5.67 12.46 -9.67
C LEU A 140 -4.50 11.89 -10.48
N ALA A 141 -4.81 11.03 -11.45
CA ALA A 141 -3.86 10.46 -12.41
C ALA A 141 -2.63 9.77 -11.78
N ASN A 142 -2.77 9.18 -10.59
CA ASN A 142 -1.72 8.44 -9.87
C ASN A 142 -0.38 9.18 -9.66
N SER A 143 -0.37 10.50 -9.77
CA SER A 143 0.84 11.33 -9.66
C SER A 143 0.72 12.45 -8.63
N THR A 144 -0.49 12.81 -8.24
CA THR A 144 -0.74 13.88 -7.28
C THR A 144 -1.79 13.45 -6.26
N GLY A 145 -1.42 13.50 -4.99
CA GLY A 145 -2.33 13.32 -3.86
C GLY A 145 -2.90 14.68 -3.45
N PHE A 146 -4.20 14.77 -3.25
CA PHE A 146 -4.86 15.99 -2.78
C PHE A 146 -5.37 15.82 -1.36
N LEU A 147 -5.25 16.90 -0.60
CA LEU A 147 -5.72 16.99 0.78
C LEU A 147 -6.45 18.32 0.96
N LEU A 148 -7.66 18.30 1.51
CA LEU A 148 -8.47 19.50 1.61
C LEU A 148 -9.34 19.52 2.88
N GLY A 149 -9.57 20.72 3.37
CA GLY A 149 -10.38 20.97 4.55
C GLY A 149 -9.78 20.35 5.80
N GLY A 150 -10.62 20.10 6.77
CA GLY A 150 -10.24 19.43 8.01
C GLY A 150 -10.39 20.31 9.24
N ASP A 151 -10.09 19.72 10.40
CA ASP A 151 -10.23 20.33 11.71
C ASP A 151 -8.85 20.68 12.29
N THR A 152 -8.67 21.94 12.64
CA THR A 152 -7.43 22.46 13.24
C THR A 152 -7.38 22.25 14.76
N GLY A 153 -8.46 21.74 15.36
CA GLY A 153 -8.67 21.68 16.81
C GLY A 153 -9.31 22.94 17.38
N ARG A 154 -9.53 23.98 16.56
CA ARG A 154 -10.21 25.25 16.93
C ARG A 154 -11.32 25.57 15.95
N GLU A 155 -11.08 25.37 14.68
CA GLU A 155 -12.01 25.62 13.58
C GLU A 155 -11.72 24.68 12.42
N TYR A 156 -12.66 24.55 11.49
CA TYR A 156 -12.43 23.90 10.22
C TYR A 156 -11.70 24.85 9.27
N THR A 157 -10.94 24.28 8.35
CA THR A 157 -10.12 25.05 7.41
C THR A 157 -10.62 24.89 5.98
N ASP A 158 -10.27 25.85 5.13
CA ASP A 158 -10.46 25.83 3.67
C ASP A 158 -9.17 25.49 2.92
N GLU A 159 -8.11 25.11 3.65
CA GLU A 159 -6.83 24.76 3.04
C GLU A 159 -6.98 23.64 2.03
N PHE A 160 -6.26 23.80 0.92
CA PHE A 160 -6.18 22.80 -0.13
C PHE A 160 -4.73 22.62 -0.55
N TRP A 161 -4.28 21.38 -0.56
CA TRP A 161 -2.88 21.01 -0.80
C TRP A 161 -2.75 19.91 -1.82
N GLY A 162 -1.70 19.98 -2.64
CA GLY A 162 -1.29 18.92 -3.56
C GLY A 162 0.06 18.35 -3.17
N TYR A 163 0.18 17.02 -3.06
CA TYR A 163 1.45 16.33 -2.91
C TYR A 163 1.96 15.86 -4.26
N MET A 164 3.15 16.29 -4.64
CA MET A 164 3.81 15.92 -5.90
C MET A 164 4.96 14.95 -5.64
N THR A 165 4.84 13.72 -6.12
CA THR A 165 5.87 12.67 -5.92
C THR A 165 7.20 13.04 -6.56
N SER A 166 7.20 13.65 -7.75
CA SER A 166 8.40 14.05 -8.48
C SER A 166 9.30 15.03 -7.72
N LYS A 167 8.70 15.86 -6.85
CA LYS A 167 9.41 16.84 -6.01
C LYS A 167 9.49 16.41 -4.55
N LYS A 168 8.69 15.41 -4.16
CA LYS A 168 8.50 14.98 -2.75
C LYS A 168 8.12 16.14 -1.83
N GLU A 169 7.22 17.01 -2.31
CA GLU A 169 6.79 18.20 -1.56
C GLU A 169 5.29 18.42 -1.64
N TRP A 170 4.76 19.12 -0.62
CA TRP A 170 3.41 19.62 -0.57
C TRP A 170 3.37 21.05 -1.10
N LEU A 171 2.45 21.33 -2.01
CA LEU A 171 2.21 22.64 -2.55
C LEU A 171 0.83 23.14 -2.12
N PRO A 172 0.73 24.35 -1.54
CA PRO A 172 -0.56 24.97 -1.29
C PRO A 172 -1.22 25.34 -2.64
N LEU A 173 -2.49 24.99 -2.76
CA LEU A 173 -3.33 25.29 -3.90
C LEU A 173 -4.37 26.33 -3.49
N ARG A 174 -5.20 26.77 -4.46
CA ARG A 174 -6.26 27.72 -4.16
C ARG A 174 -7.25 27.11 -3.15
N SER A 175 -7.44 27.79 -2.02
CA SER A 175 -8.38 27.37 -0.98
C SER A 175 -9.76 27.05 -1.55
N GLN A 176 -10.41 26.04 -0.98
CA GLN A 176 -11.79 25.70 -1.33
C GLN A 176 -12.76 26.82 -0.92
N PRO A 177 -13.97 26.85 -1.50
CA PRO A 177 -14.92 27.97 -1.27
C PRO A 177 -15.41 28.10 0.17
N GLU A 178 -15.43 27.02 0.94
CA GLU A 178 -15.96 26.97 2.31
C GLU A 178 -15.00 26.24 3.25
N LYS A 179 -14.99 26.64 4.53
CA LYS A 179 -14.27 25.94 5.60
C LYS A 179 -15.06 24.72 6.03
N LEU A 180 -14.63 23.53 5.63
CA LEU A 180 -15.38 22.30 5.79
C LEU A 180 -14.52 21.16 6.38
N SER A 181 -15.19 20.26 7.07
CA SER A 181 -14.63 19.01 7.57
C SER A 181 -15.47 17.82 7.09
N GLY A 182 -14.81 16.72 6.70
CA GLY A 182 -15.47 15.45 6.39
C GLY A 182 -16.38 15.47 5.15
N GLN A 183 -16.03 16.25 4.14
CA GLN A 183 -16.67 16.21 2.82
C GLN A 183 -16.24 14.97 2.04
N ALA A 184 -17.10 14.46 1.16
CA ALA A 184 -16.73 13.49 0.15
C ALA A 184 -15.84 14.15 -0.90
N CYS A 185 -14.80 13.46 -1.35
CA CYS A 185 -13.86 13.95 -2.36
C CYS A 185 -13.56 12.85 -3.37
N PHE A 186 -13.65 13.17 -4.66
CA PHE A 186 -13.40 12.21 -5.74
C PHE A 186 -12.87 12.93 -6.98
N SER A 187 -12.14 12.19 -7.81
CA SER A 187 -11.61 12.70 -9.08
C SER A 187 -12.27 12.00 -10.26
N ILE A 188 -12.82 12.76 -11.20
CA ILE A 188 -13.36 12.26 -12.46
C ILE A 188 -12.92 13.20 -13.58
N GLY A 189 -12.39 12.63 -14.66
CA GLY A 189 -11.78 13.41 -15.73
C GLY A 189 -10.60 14.22 -15.21
N PHE A 190 -10.55 15.51 -15.52
CA PHE A 190 -9.54 16.45 -15.03
C PHE A 190 -9.99 17.26 -13.81
N GLY A 191 -11.16 16.94 -13.25
CA GLY A 191 -11.74 17.63 -12.11
C GLY A 191 -11.59 16.89 -10.82
N LEU A 192 -11.36 17.63 -9.74
CA LEU A 192 -11.51 17.16 -8.38
C LEU A 192 -12.82 17.71 -7.83
N TRP A 193 -13.66 16.81 -7.35
CA TRP A 193 -15.02 17.12 -6.95
C TRP A 193 -15.19 16.96 -5.45
N THR A 194 -15.98 17.84 -4.81
CA THR A 194 -16.28 17.73 -3.39
C THR A 194 -17.77 17.95 -3.14
N PHE A 195 -18.31 17.17 -2.18
CA PHE A 195 -19.72 17.26 -1.79
C PHE A 195 -19.89 17.07 -0.29
N GLY A 196 -20.77 17.85 0.31
CA GLY A 196 -21.12 17.73 1.71
C GLY A 196 -20.07 18.31 2.66
N GLY A 197 -19.95 17.74 3.84
CA GLY A 197 -19.09 18.24 4.91
C GLY A 197 -19.83 19.11 5.92
N LEU A 198 -19.14 19.40 7.02
CA LEU A 198 -19.67 20.19 8.14
C LEU A 198 -18.91 21.52 8.23
N ASP A 199 -19.62 22.63 8.35
CA ASP A 199 -19.03 23.94 8.57
C ASP A 199 -18.85 24.28 10.06
N ASN A 200 -18.19 25.39 10.36
CA ASN A 200 -17.90 25.85 11.72
C ASN A 200 -19.15 26.23 12.54
N THR A 201 -20.32 26.32 11.93
CA THR A 201 -21.61 26.56 12.62
C THR A 201 -22.33 25.26 12.96
N GLY A 202 -21.82 24.12 12.52
CA GLY A 202 -22.48 22.82 12.67
C GLY A 202 -23.49 22.54 11.55
N LYS A 203 -23.58 23.39 10.51
CA LYS A 203 -24.40 23.17 9.35
C LYS A 203 -23.71 22.22 8.36
N ILE A 204 -24.47 21.32 7.79
CA ILE A 204 -23.99 20.46 6.72
C ILE A 204 -24.11 21.19 5.38
N CYS A 205 -23.00 21.29 4.66
CA CYS A 205 -22.94 21.81 3.31
C CYS A 205 -23.66 20.82 2.36
N ASP A 206 -24.41 21.32 1.41
CA ASP A 206 -25.05 20.52 0.36
C ASP A 206 -24.64 20.98 -1.06
N SER A 207 -23.62 21.80 -1.14
CA SER A 207 -23.04 22.25 -2.40
C SER A 207 -22.10 21.20 -3.00
N LEU A 208 -22.12 21.13 -4.32
CA LEU A 208 -21.15 20.39 -5.12
C LEU A 208 -20.17 21.38 -5.72
N TYR A 209 -18.89 21.19 -5.48
CA TYR A 209 -17.82 21.99 -6.05
C TYR A 209 -16.92 21.14 -6.94
N VAL A 210 -16.36 21.78 -7.97
CA VAL A 210 -15.30 21.21 -8.79
C VAL A 210 -14.09 22.12 -8.82
N TYR A 211 -12.92 21.52 -8.62
CA TYR A 211 -11.63 22.18 -8.82
C TYR A 211 -11.05 21.82 -10.17
N SER A 212 -10.66 22.86 -10.93
CA SER A 212 -9.92 22.72 -12.17
C SER A 212 -8.42 22.83 -11.92
N THR A 213 -7.68 21.78 -12.25
CA THR A 213 -6.22 21.77 -12.11
C THR A 213 -5.52 22.68 -13.11
N SER A 214 -6.15 22.94 -14.28
CA SER A 214 -5.59 23.82 -15.31
C SER A 214 -5.57 25.29 -14.89
N ASP A 215 -6.60 25.73 -14.16
CA ASP A 215 -6.82 27.13 -13.83
C ASP A 215 -6.56 27.43 -12.35
N ASN A 216 -6.27 26.41 -11.55
CA ASN A 216 -6.16 26.51 -10.09
C ASN A 216 -7.39 27.25 -9.51
N SER A 217 -8.59 26.81 -9.87
CA SER A 217 -9.84 27.49 -9.51
C SER A 217 -10.96 26.55 -9.13
N TRP A 218 -11.85 27.02 -8.25
CA TRP A 218 -13.04 26.32 -7.81
C TRP A 218 -14.29 26.90 -8.47
N SER A 219 -15.24 26.04 -8.80
CA SER A 219 -16.57 26.42 -9.31
C SER A 219 -17.65 25.65 -8.60
N ALA A 220 -18.74 26.32 -8.24
CA ALA A 220 -19.96 25.68 -7.77
C ALA A 220 -20.70 25.05 -8.96
N VAL A 221 -21.17 23.82 -8.77
CA VAL A 221 -21.85 23.06 -9.82
C VAL A 221 -23.34 23.01 -9.52
N GLN A 222 -24.12 23.49 -10.48
CA GLN A 222 -25.57 23.37 -10.43
C GLN A 222 -25.95 21.98 -10.95
N THR A 223 -26.76 21.28 -10.19
CA THR A 223 -27.30 19.96 -10.56
C THR A 223 -28.83 20.04 -10.60
N ASP A 224 -29.47 19.02 -11.13
CA ASP A 224 -30.92 18.87 -11.13
C ASP A 224 -31.51 18.89 -9.70
N GLN A 225 -32.83 18.91 -9.60
CA GLN A 225 -33.52 18.94 -8.31
C GLN A 225 -33.43 17.61 -7.55
N GLN A 226 -33.09 16.51 -8.22
CA GLN A 226 -33.01 15.17 -7.64
C GLN A 226 -31.58 14.88 -7.18
N ARG A 227 -31.16 15.53 -6.11
CA ARG A 227 -29.81 15.37 -5.54
C ARG A 227 -29.87 14.92 -4.07
N PRO A 228 -28.79 14.32 -3.53
CA PRO A 228 -28.74 14.03 -2.10
C PRO A 228 -28.79 15.32 -1.28
N LYS A 229 -29.38 15.23 -0.10
CA LYS A 229 -29.13 16.25 0.94
C LYS A 229 -27.68 16.12 1.38
N GLY A 230 -27.10 17.23 1.83
CA GLY A 230 -25.73 17.23 2.35
C GLY A 230 -25.48 16.15 3.38
N MET A 231 -24.28 15.63 3.41
CA MET A 231 -23.84 14.57 4.32
C MET A 231 -22.44 14.79 4.82
N TYR A 232 -22.15 14.29 6.03
CA TYR A 232 -20.87 14.38 6.70
C TYR A 232 -20.23 13.00 6.77
N ARG A 233 -18.95 12.89 6.31
CA ARG A 233 -18.15 11.65 6.32
C ARG A 233 -18.86 10.46 5.66
N ALA A 234 -19.47 10.68 4.50
CA ALA A 234 -19.86 9.59 3.62
C ALA A 234 -18.60 8.91 3.07
N ALA A 235 -18.62 7.58 2.95
CA ALA A 235 -17.58 6.89 2.19
C ALA A 235 -17.73 7.24 0.71
N CYS A 236 -16.63 7.46 0.02
CA CYS A 236 -16.66 7.90 -1.37
C CYS A 236 -15.65 7.14 -2.20
N CYS A 237 -16.07 6.65 -3.36
CA CYS A 237 -15.18 6.06 -4.36
C CYS A 237 -15.61 6.46 -5.77
N ARG A 238 -14.72 6.24 -6.73
CA ARG A 238 -15.00 6.39 -8.16
C ARG A 238 -14.97 5.03 -8.82
N MET A 239 -15.97 4.76 -9.66
CA MET A 239 -15.98 3.61 -10.56
C MET A 239 -16.34 4.10 -11.98
N GLU A 240 -15.47 3.84 -12.95
CA GLU A 240 -15.59 4.42 -14.30
C GLU A 240 -15.70 5.95 -14.23
N ASP A 241 -16.72 6.55 -14.83
CA ASP A 241 -16.98 7.99 -14.85
C ASP A 241 -18.07 8.41 -13.84
N GLN A 242 -18.31 7.60 -12.82
CA GLN A 242 -19.28 7.89 -11.75
C GLN A 242 -18.60 7.91 -10.39
N ALA A 243 -19.00 8.83 -9.53
CA ALA A 243 -18.70 8.80 -8.11
C ALA A 243 -19.83 8.10 -7.35
N PHE A 244 -19.47 7.39 -6.29
CA PHE A 244 -20.38 6.74 -5.36
C PHE A 244 -20.20 7.36 -3.98
N LEU A 245 -21.29 7.79 -3.37
CA LEU A 245 -21.35 8.27 -1.99
C LEU A 245 -22.19 7.27 -1.19
N ILE A 246 -21.63 6.75 -0.09
CA ILE A 246 -22.21 5.62 0.65
C ILE A 246 -22.31 5.99 2.12
N GLY A 247 -23.53 5.99 2.66
CA GLY A 247 -23.79 6.30 4.06
C GLY A 247 -23.48 7.74 4.42
N GLY A 248 -22.95 7.96 5.61
CA GLY A 248 -22.67 9.29 6.16
C GLY A 248 -23.58 9.63 7.32
N ARG A 249 -23.58 10.91 7.74
CA ARG A 249 -24.38 11.43 8.85
C ARG A 249 -25.01 12.77 8.50
N ARG A 250 -26.25 12.98 8.96
CA ARG A 250 -26.96 14.28 8.93
C ARG A 250 -27.33 14.66 10.35
N GLY A 251 -26.65 15.64 10.93
CA GLY A 251 -26.79 15.93 12.37
C GLY A 251 -26.47 14.66 13.19
N ASN A 252 -27.45 14.17 13.94
CA ASN A 252 -27.35 12.94 14.75
C ASN A 252 -27.89 11.70 14.04
N GLU A 253 -28.33 11.78 12.80
CA GLU A 253 -28.88 10.66 12.06
C GLU A 253 -27.79 10.00 11.21
N LEU A 254 -27.57 8.69 11.43
CA LEU A 254 -26.79 7.84 10.53
C LEU A 254 -27.64 7.46 9.32
N ILE A 255 -27.06 7.53 8.14
CA ILE A 255 -27.76 7.23 6.90
C ILE A 255 -27.14 6.02 6.20
N ASP A 256 -27.95 5.35 5.40
CA ASP A 256 -27.60 4.19 4.58
C ASP A 256 -27.81 4.47 3.08
N GLU A 257 -28.05 5.73 2.74
CA GLU A 257 -28.25 6.11 1.35
C GLU A 257 -27.00 5.86 0.52
N VAL A 258 -27.23 5.41 -0.71
CA VAL A 258 -26.21 5.31 -1.75
C VAL A 258 -26.62 6.18 -2.91
N TRP A 259 -25.73 7.08 -3.29
CA TRP A 259 -25.93 8.00 -4.40
C TRP A 259 -24.78 7.90 -5.38
N THR A 260 -25.09 8.04 -6.66
CA THR A 260 -24.08 8.21 -7.70
C THR A 260 -24.19 9.59 -8.33
N TYR A 261 -23.05 10.14 -8.72
CA TYR A 261 -22.95 11.37 -9.49
C TYR A 261 -22.21 11.12 -10.80
N GLU A 262 -22.82 11.55 -11.91
CA GLU A 262 -22.24 11.48 -13.25
C GLU A 262 -21.94 12.91 -13.76
N PRO A 263 -20.66 13.33 -13.77
CA PRO A 263 -20.28 14.69 -14.15
C PRO A 263 -20.61 15.07 -15.59
N SER A 264 -20.57 14.13 -16.51
CA SER A 264 -20.84 14.36 -17.93
C SER A 264 -22.30 14.78 -18.19
N ALA A 265 -23.20 14.30 -17.35
CA ALA A 265 -24.64 14.62 -17.43
C ALA A 265 -25.10 15.62 -16.35
N PHE A 266 -24.26 15.92 -15.37
CA PHE A 266 -24.60 16.70 -14.16
C PHE A 266 -25.75 16.11 -13.35
N VAL A 267 -25.86 14.76 -13.33
CA VAL A 267 -27.00 14.02 -12.75
C VAL A 267 -26.59 13.24 -11.52
N TRP A 268 -27.44 13.35 -10.50
CA TRP A 268 -27.45 12.47 -9.34
C TRP A 268 -28.46 11.33 -9.50
N SER A 269 -28.11 10.14 -9.07
CA SER A 269 -29.01 8.99 -9.05
C SER A 269 -28.96 8.29 -7.71
N LYS A 270 -30.13 8.05 -7.12
CA LYS A 270 -30.22 7.25 -5.89
C LYS A 270 -30.20 5.77 -6.25
N LYS A 271 -29.40 5.00 -5.53
CA LYS A 271 -29.26 3.55 -5.65
C LYS A 271 -29.93 2.84 -4.49
N SER A 272 -29.86 1.51 -4.43
CA SER A 272 -30.29 0.73 -3.28
C SER A 272 -29.52 1.13 -2.03
N ASN A 273 -30.16 1.13 -0.88
CA ASN A 273 -29.51 1.49 0.37
C ASN A 273 -28.36 0.53 0.71
N PHE A 274 -27.33 1.06 1.36
CA PHE A 274 -26.28 0.26 1.96
C PHE A 274 -26.86 -0.58 3.13
N PRO A 275 -26.38 -1.81 3.35
CA PRO A 275 -26.97 -2.70 4.35
C PRO A 275 -26.91 -2.19 5.79
N ILE A 276 -26.05 -1.21 6.09
CA ILE A 276 -25.83 -0.69 7.44
C ILE A 276 -25.82 0.83 7.43
N LYS A 277 -26.49 1.44 8.40
CA LYS A 277 -26.35 2.87 8.65
C LYS A 277 -25.03 3.16 9.33
N GLN A 278 -24.15 3.91 8.66
CA GLN A 278 -22.81 4.21 9.15
C GLN A 278 -22.27 5.53 8.60
N TYR A 279 -21.23 6.07 9.24
CA TYR A 279 -20.43 7.18 8.71
C TYR A 279 -18.94 6.96 8.94
N GLY A 280 -18.09 7.65 8.19
CA GLY A 280 -16.64 7.50 8.31
C GLY A 280 -16.14 6.09 7.99
N GLY A 281 -16.89 5.35 7.18
CA GLY A 281 -16.47 4.09 6.62
C GLY A 281 -15.52 4.27 5.44
N ILE A 282 -15.04 3.16 4.93
CA ILE A 282 -14.20 3.13 3.72
C ILE A 282 -15.04 2.74 2.51
N SER A 283 -14.60 3.17 1.32
CA SER A 283 -15.01 2.56 0.05
C SER A 283 -13.87 2.60 -0.95
N VAL A 284 -13.68 1.49 -1.67
CA VAL A 284 -12.65 1.30 -2.68
C VAL A 284 -13.21 0.52 -3.87
N VAL A 285 -12.55 0.63 -5.02
CA VAL A 285 -12.93 -0.10 -6.24
C VAL A 285 -11.80 -1.03 -6.65
N ILE A 286 -12.14 -2.30 -6.89
CA ILE A 286 -11.24 -3.31 -7.45
C ILE A 286 -11.95 -3.98 -8.62
N GLY A 287 -11.34 -3.92 -9.80
CA GLY A 287 -11.95 -4.44 -11.01
C GLY A 287 -13.30 -3.76 -11.30
N ASP A 288 -14.35 -4.54 -11.36
CA ASP A 288 -15.73 -4.12 -11.59
C ASP A 288 -16.60 -4.09 -10.31
N ARG A 289 -15.97 -4.14 -9.13
CA ARG A 289 -16.67 -4.15 -7.83
C ARG A 289 -16.26 -3.00 -6.92
N ILE A 290 -17.26 -2.51 -6.20
CA ILE A 290 -17.11 -1.55 -5.10
C ILE A 290 -17.13 -2.34 -3.80
N TYR A 291 -16.15 -2.10 -2.95
CA TYR A 291 -16.06 -2.65 -1.60
C TYR A 291 -16.24 -1.52 -0.59
N ALA A 292 -17.14 -1.69 0.40
CA ALA A 292 -17.46 -0.66 1.38
C ALA A 292 -17.82 -1.22 2.75
N GLY A 293 -17.69 -0.40 3.80
CA GLY A 293 -18.06 -0.76 5.16
C GLY A 293 -17.13 -0.18 6.22
N LEU A 294 -17.02 -0.88 7.33
CA LEU A 294 -16.08 -0.63 8.43
C LEU A 294 -16.21 0.75 9.09
N GLY A 295 -17.39 1.35 9.00
CA GLY A 295 -17.66 2.68 9.54
C GLY A 295 -18.13 2.67 11.00
N ILE A 296 -18.48 3.84 11.48
CA ILE A 296 -18.99 4.09 12.82
C ILE A 296 -20.50 3.93 12.82
N ILE A 297 -21.02 3.10 13.72
CA ILE A 297 -22.45 2.79 13.85
C ILE A 297 -23.10 3.35 15.13
N ASN A 298 -22.30 3.93 16.03
CA ASN A 298 -22.82 4.57 17.24
C ASN A 298 -22.94 6.09 17.06
N LYS A 299 -24.12 6.63 17.44
CA LYS A 299 -24.42 8.06 17.32
C LYS A 299 -23.82 8.89 18.45
N ALA A 300 -23.73 8.31 19.65
CA ALA A 300 -23.44 9.05 20.88
C ALA A 300 -21.94 9.15 21.17
N ASP A 301 -21.18 8.11 20.85
CA ASP A 301 -19.75 8.07 21.08
C ASP A 301 -19.03 7.33 19.93
N PRO A 302 -18.45 8.07 18.98
CA PRO A 302 -17.77 7.46 17.84
C PRO A 302 -16.51 6.67 18.20
N SER A 303 -15.98 6.82 19.42
CA SER A 303 -14.80 6.07 19.86
C SER A 303 -15.11 4.62 20.21
N LEU A 304 -16.37 4.23 20.32
CA LEU A 304 -16.77 2.99 20.96
C LEU A 304 -17.36 1.93 20.04
N GLU A 305 -17.82 2.25 18.83
CA GLU A 305 -18.52 1.23 18.03
C GLU A 305 -18.30 1.39 16.51
N TYR A 306 -17.31 0.65 16.01
CA TYR A 306 -17.09 0.45 14.58
C TYR A 306 -17.70 -0.87 14.15
N THR A 307 -18.32 -0.89 12.97
CA THR A 307 -18.71 -2.17 12.37
C THR A 307 -17.49 -2.83 11.73
N THR A 308 -17.39 -4.14 11.89
CA THR A 308 -16.41 -4.97 11.18
C THR A 308 -16.96 -5.53 9.86
N GLN A 309 -18.20 -5.19 9.53
CA GLN A 309 -18.87 -5.71 8.34
C GLN A 309 -18.34 -5.03 7.08
N PHE A 310 -18.05 -5.86 6.08
CA PHE A 310 -17.54 -5.47 4.79
C PHE A 310 -18.44 -6.03 3.70
N TRP A 311 -18.72 -5.23 2.68
CA TRP A 311 -19.69 -5.51 1.66
C TRP A 311 -19.18 -5.13 0.30
N SER A 312 -19.64 -5.81 -0.76
CA SER A 312 -19.33 -5.44 -2.13
C SER A 312 -20.58 -5.37 -3.00
N THR A 313 -20.46 -4.63 -4.10
CA THR A 313 -21.52 -4.50 -5.11
C THR A 313 -20.89 -4.18 -6.48
N ASP A 314 -21.70 -4.30 -7.55
CA ASP A 314 -21.34 -3.82 -8.89
C ASP A 314 -21.64 -2.33 -9.07
N LYS A 315 -21.38 -1.79 -10.24
CA LYS A 315 -21.65 -0.38 -10.59
C LYS A 315 -23.12 0.03 -10.55
N ASN A 316 -24.04 -0.93 -10.57
CA ASN A 316 -25.47 -0.63 -10.51
C ASN A 316 -25.93 -0.42 -9.08
N ALA A 317 -25.21 -0.95 -8.11
CA ALA A 317 -25.49 -0.90 -6.67
C ALA A 317 -26.95 -1.27 -6.34
N VAL A 318 -27.43 -2.34 -6.97
CA VAL A 318 -28.79 -2.86 -6.76
C VAL A 318 -28.83 -3.81 -5.56
N ALA A 319 -27.78 -4.61 -5.40
CA ALA A 319 -27.65 -5.57 -4.30
C ALA A 319 -26.24 -5.51 -3.73
N TRP A 320 -26.15 -5.75 -2.42
CA TRP A 320 -24.90 -5.82 -1.68
C TRP A 320 -24.63 -7.26 -1.24
N GLU A 321 -23.42 -7.73 -1.51
CA GLU A 321 -22.93 -9.04 -1.08
C GLU A 321 -22.06 -8.87 0.15
N LYS A 322 -22.21 -9.75 1.13
CA LYS A 322 -21.41 -9.68 2.35
C LYS A 322 -20.07 -10.36 2.12
N GLU A 323 -19.01 -9.64 2.42
CA GLU A 323 -17.64 -10.09 2.37
C GLU A 323 -17.16 -10.59 3.75
N ALA A 324 -15.94 -11.14 3.82
CA ALA A 324 -15.33 -11.49 5.09
C ALA A 324 -15.19 -10.27 6.01
N SER A 325 -15.66 -10.43 7.23
CA SER A 325 -15.57 -9.37 8.23
C SER A 325 -14.11 -9.04 8.56
N PHE A 326 -13.83 -7.76 8.78
CA PHE A 326 -12.52 -7.31 9.23
C PHE A 326 -12.19 -7.90 10.62
N PRO A 327 -11.04 -8.57 10.79
CA PRO A 327 -10.69 -9.22 12.07
C PRO A 327 -10.21 -8.23 13.13
N GLY A 328 -9.81 -7.02 12.75
CA GLY A 328 -9.40 -5.96 13.66
C GLY A 328 -10.59 -5.14 14.20
N ARG A 329 -10.28 -4.06 14.90
CA ARG A 329 -11.30 -3.21 15.54
C ARG A 329 -11.83 -2.13 14.59
N MET A 330 -10.97 -1.42 13.90
CA MET A 330 -11.34 -0.33 12.98
C MET A 330 -10.23 -0.10 11.96
N LEU A 331 -10.59 0.34 10.76
CA LEU A 331 -9.65 0.93 9.81
C LEU A 331 -9.79 2.46 9.80
N LEU A 332 -8.66 3.16 9.86
CA LEU A 332 -8.62 4.63 9.79
C LEU A 332 -8.83 5.14 8.37
N CYS A 333 -8.24 4.45 7.42
CA CYS A 333 -8.34 4.71 5.99
C CYS A 333 -8.03 3.44 5.20
N ALA A 334 -8.42 3.41 3.93
CA ALA A 334 -8.09 2.32 3.02
C ALA A 334 -7.98 2.80 1.58
N ILE A 335 -7.27 2.03 0.76
CA ILE A 335 -7.10 2.27 -0.67
C ILE A 335 -6.99 0.93 -1.42
N ALA A 336 -7.37 0.93 -2.69
CA ALA A 336 -7.15 -0.20 -3.59
C ALA A 336 -5.75 -0.10 -4.23
N TYR A 337 -5.01 -1.20 -4.23
CA TYR A 337 -3.74 -1.34 -4.91
C TYR A 337 -3.55 -2.79 -5.38
N ASP A 338 -3.20 -2.99 -6.64
CA ASP A 338 -2.88 -4.29 -7.25
C ASP A 338 -3.91 -5.40 -6.94
N ASN A 339 -5.19 -5.10 -7.15
CA ASN A 339 -6.34 -5.98 -6.89
C ASN A 339 -6.58 -6.35 -5.41
N TYR A 340 -6.00 -5.63 -4.47
CA TYR A 340 -6.21 -5.79 -3.03
C TYR A 340 -6.74 -4.50 -2.40
N VAL A 341 -7.43 -4.63 -1.26
CA VAL A 341 -7.69 -3.49 -0.38
C VAL A 341 -6.58 -3.43 0.65
N TYR A 342 -5.90 -2.30 0.74
CA TYR A 342 -4.96 -2.00 1.82
C TYR A 342 -5.58 -0.98 2.76
N GLY A 343 -5.46 -1.20 4.06
CA GLY A 343 -5.93 -0.27 5.08
C GLY A 343 -5.01 -0.23 6.28
N VAL A 344 -5.14 0.82 7.09
CA VAL A 344 -4.38 0.98 8.33
C VAL A 344 -5.33 1.03 9.50
N ASP A 345 -5.07 0.21 10.52
CA ASP A 345 -5.87 0.18 11.75
C ASP A 345 -5.43 1.22 12.78
N GLY A 346 -6.16 1.31 13.90
CA GLY A 346 -5.89 2.26 14.98
C GLY A 346 -4.56 2.06 15.70
N ASP A 347 -3.95 0.88 15.59
CA ASP A 347 -2.65 0.53 16.18
C ASP A 347 -1.49 0.72 15.18
N GLY A 348 -1.82 1.13 13.95
CA GLY A 348 -0.88 1.38 12.87
C GLY A 348 -0.44 0.13 12.12
N TYR A 349 -1.15 -0.97 12.24
CA TYR A 349 -0.90 -2.14 11.39
C TYR A 349 -1.52 -1.94 10.02
N ILE A 350 -0.78 -2.30 8.99
CA ILE A 350 -1.27 -2.40 7.63
C ILE A 350 -2.00 -3.72 7.48
N TRP A 351 -3.16 -3.70 6.87
CA TRP A 351 -3.98 -4.86 6.56
C TRP A 351 -4.20 -4.95 5.07
N ARG A 352 -4.24 -6.18 4.55
CA ARG A 352 -4.57 -6.46 3.15
C ARG A 352 -5.78 -7.39 3.08
N TYR A 353 -6.80 -6.99 2.34
CA TYR A 353 -7.92 -7.85 1.96
C TYR A 353 -7.71 -8.36 0.54
N ASP A 354 -7.85 -9.65 0.37
CA ASP A 354 -7.82 -10.35 -0.90
C ASP A 354 -9.25 -10.73 -1.30
N PRO A 355 -9.82 -10.13 -2.35
CA PRO A 355 -11.17 -10.44 -2.81
C PRO A 355 -11.36 -11.87 -3.32
N ASP A 356 -10.34 -12.46 -3.93
CA ASP A 356 -10.44 -13.80 -4.52
C ASP A 356 -10.52 -14.88 -3.44
N SER A 357 -9.72 -14.77 -2.41
CA SER A 357 -9.74 -15.68 -1.25
C SER A 357 -10.69 -15.24 -0.14
N GLN A 358 -11.26 -14.05 -0.24
CA GLN A 358 -12.08 -13.39 0.79
C GLN A 358 -11.40 -13.39 2.17
N ASN A 359 -10.10 -13.07 2.20
CA ASN A 359 -9.31 -13.14 3.42
C ASN A 359 -8.59 -11.84 3.75
N TRP A 360 -8.57 -11.50 5.04
CA TRP A 360 -7.76 -10.42 5.60
C TRP A 360 -6.41 -10.95 6.12
N SER A 361 -5.34 -10.30 5.76
CA SER A 361 -3.99 -10.58 6.28
C SER A 361 -3.37 -9.32 6.88
N GLN A 362 -2.82 -9.46 8.08
CA GLN A 362 -2.04 -8.41 8.72
C GLN A 362 -0.65 -8.36 8.10
N LYS A 363 -0.20 -7.16 7.79
CA LYS A 363 1.10 -6.84 7.22
C LYS A 363 1.96 -6.09 8.25
N SER A 364 3.01 -5.44 7.80
CA SER A 364 3.91 -4.68 8.66
C SER A 364 3.19 -3.58 9.45
N GLN A 365 3.71 -3.25 10.61
CA GLN A 365 3.29 -2.09 11.39
C GLN A 365 4.06 -0.86 10.94
N LEU A 366 3.36 0.25 10.80
CA LEU A 366 3.97 1.55 10.52
C LEU A 366 5.01 1.94 11.58
N PRO A 367 6.08 2.66 11.21
CA PRO A 367 7.02 3.22 12.18
C PRO A 367 6.28 4.00 13.28
N ALA A 368 6.76 3.94 14.51
CA ALA A 368 6.05 4.47 15.69
C ALA A 368 5.58 5.93 15.54
N ALA A 369 6.37 6.76 14.87
CA ALA A 369 6.02 8.17 14.61
C ALA A 369 4.88 8.35 13.59
N ASN A 370 4.51 7.32 12.82
CA ASN A 370 3.56 7.38 11.71
C ASN A 370 2.29 6.54 11.94
N ARG A 371 2.05 6.01 13.13
CA ARG A 371 0.93 5.10 13.41
C ARG A 371 -0.44 5.76 13.41
N SER A 372 -0.52 7.07 13.61
CA SER A 372 -1.75 7.82 13.43
C SER A 372 -1.84 8.27 11.97
N VAL A 373 -2.90 7.91 11.28
CA VAL A 373 -3.02 8.08 9.82
C VAL A 373 -4.28 8.86 9.47
N HIS A 374 -4.15 9.83 8.56
CA HIS A 374 -5.27 10.59 8.00
C HIS A 374 -5.59 10.23 6.56
N CYS A 375 -4.56 9.90 5.78
CA CYS A 375 -4.72 9.69 4.36
C CYS A 375 -3.86 8.56 3.82
N MET A 376 -4.31 7.99 2.72
CA MET A 376 -3.58 7.04 1.90
C MET A 376 -3.71 7.43 0.43
N TYR A 377 -2.62 7.33 -0.31
CA TYR A 377 -2.57 7.57 -1.75
C TYR A 377 -1.84 6.44 -2.45
N VAL A 378 -2.29 6.07 -3.65
CA VAL A 378 -1.48 5.28 -4.58
C VAL A 378 -0.86 6.25 -5.58
N LEU A 379 0.45 6.41 -5.53
CA LEU A 379 1.21 7.31 -6.39
C LEU A 379 2.49 6.59 -6.83
N ASP A 380 2.81 6.63 -8.13
CA ASP A 380 4.04 6.04 -8.70
C ASP A 380 4.30 4.58 -8.24
N ASN A 381 3.27 3.75 -8.15
CA ASN A 381 3.31 2.36 -7.70
C ASN A 381 3.70 2.14 -6.23
N TYR A 382 3.58 3.16 -5.39
CA TYR A 382 3.71 3.05 -3.93
C TYR A 382 2.42 3.46 -3.25
N ILE A 383 2.18 2.90 -2.07
CA ILE A 383 1.14 3.40 -1.17
C ILE A 383 1.76 4.45 -0.25
N TYR A 384 1.34 5.69 -0.37
CA TYR A 384 1.74 6.76 0.56
C TYR A 384 0.75 6.85 1.71
N ILE A 385 1.27 6.87 2.94
CA ILE A 385 0.48 6.80 4.17
C ILE A 385 0.97 7.87 5.14
N GLY A 386 0.08 8.55 5.82
CA GLY A 386 0.53 9.45 6.86
C GLY A 386 -0.39 10.57 7.27
N LEU A 387 0.25 11.66 7.75
CA LEU A 387 -0.34 12.90 8.23
C LEU A 387 -1.18 12.72 9.51
N GLY A 388 -0.71 11.84 10.41
CA GLY A 388 -1.38 11.63 11.69
C GLY A 388 -0.95 12.62 12.77
N ASN A 389 -1.60 12.56 13.94
CA ASN A 389 -1.37 13.46 15.07
C ASN A 389 0.08 13.48 15.58
N ALA A 390 0.80 12.37 15.43
CA ALA A 390 2.17 12.24 15.92
C ALA A 390 3.23 12.65 14.88
N SER A 391 2.87 12.69 13.59
CA SER A 391 3.80 13.00 12.50
C SER A 391 3.08 13.71 11.37
N ASN A 392 3.57 14.88 11.00
CA ASN A 392 3.13 15.63 9.82
C ASN A 392 3.84 15.14 8.55
N SER A 393 4.24 13.87 8.46
CA SER A 393 4.95 13.34 7.30
C SER A 393 4.16 12.24 6.60
N LEU A 394 4.27 12.20 5.29
CA LEU A 394 3.96 11.02 4.49
C LEU A 394 5.15 10.06 4.52
N ILE A 395 4.87 8.78 4.50
CA ILE A 395 5.84 7.73 4.19
C ILE A 395 5.34 6.95 2.99
N SER A 396 6.23 6.46 2.16
CA SER A 396 5.89 5.49 1.13
C SER A 396 5.98 4.09 1.70
N TYR A 397 5.07 3.24 1.30
CA TYR A 397 5.02 1.82 1.60
C TYR A 397 5.04 1.03 0.29
N ASP A 398 5.97 0.10 0.18
CA ASP A 398 6.09 -0.82 -0.94
C ASP A 398 5.53 -2.20 -0.54
N PRO A 399 4.28 -2.52 -0.90
CA PRO A 399 3.66 -3.79 -0.51
C PRO A 399 4.30 -5.01 -1.17
N THR A 400 5.10 -4.83 -2.21
CA THR A 400 5.77 -5.93 -2.92
C THR A 400 6.90 -6.57 -2.09
N TRP A 401 7.34 -5.89 -1.02
CA TRP A 401 8.34 -6.36 -0.08
C TRP A 401 7.77 -6.81 1.28
N ASP A 402 6.46 -6.71 1.48
CA ASP A 402 5.76 -7.08 2.72
C ASP A 402 4.90 -8.33 2.50
N ASN A 403 5.58 -9.48 2.40
CA ASN A 403 4.98 -10.80 2.12
C ASN A 403 4.40 -11.49 3.35
#